data_9e2c377b8ad1ff699a3e48034588fb83
#
_entry.id   9e2c377b8ad1ff699a3e48034588fb83
#
_cell.length_a   1.000
_cell.length_b   1.000
_cell.length_c   1.000
_cell.angle_alpha   90.00
_cell.angle_beta   90.00
_cell.angle_gamma   90.00
#
_symmetry.space_group_name_H-M   'P 1'
#
loop_
_entity.id
_entity.type
_entity.pdbx_description
1 polymer ?
#
loop_
_entity_poly.entity_id
_entity_poly.type
_entity_poly.pdbx_seq_one_letter_code
_entity_poly.pdbx_strand_id
1 'polypeptide(L)'
;MDKVKITDIAKQSKVSPTTVSRYFNHPELLSQETQTKIEDAIQKLNYKQDHLARILVTGESNLVGVIFPHLHLSFYTELLNQLIKYAKEKGYHLIVYTSNNSKSEELQLIQNLLSYRVKGLIILSHLLSPQEIEELPVPVITIERTGGNYKQINNDNFTGGKLAAELLIQNDCDVFIHINNDYQENWPSFKRILGFEFGIKDRCYERIVENNFTDPYTSKAESTMQKVVQNLLTKYPNKKIGVFCSNDDIANLFERECIKQDFDVPNMVKLIGYDNSPVSNYAVYPITSIDQNISLMAQVAIQSLDNYIPCETIVPAILVKKNTTL
;
A
#
# COMPACT_ATOMS: atom_id res chain seq x y z
N MET A 1 22.54 34.42 -9.95
CA MET A 1 21.23 35.10 -10.10
C MET A 1 20.59 35.13 -8.72
N ASP A 2 20.30 36.31 -8.22
CA ASP A 2 19.60 36.42 -6.93
C ASP A 2 18.19 35.83 -7.03
N LYS A 3 17.84 34.99 -6.07
CA LYS A 3 16.53 34.32 -6.02
C LYS A 3 15.44 35.38 -5.75
N VAL A 4 14.43 35.46 -6.62
CA VAL A 4 13.29 36.40 -6.45
C VAL A 4 12.61 36.09 -5.10
N LYS A 5 12.32 37.13 -4.32
CA LYS A 5 11.71 37.05 -2.99
C LYS A 5 10.25 37.54 -3.00
N ILE A 6 9.50 37.21 -1.96
CA ILE A 6 8.12 37.71 -1.75
C ILE A 6 8.09 39.26 -1.77
N THR A 7 9.13 39.91 -1.28
CA THR A 7 9.28 41.36 -1.32
C THR A 7 9.34 41.95 -2.74
N ASP A 8 9.89 41.17 -3.69
CA ASP A 8 9.97 41.60 -5.09
C ASP A 8 8.62 41.49 -5.77
N ILE A 9 7.84 40.45 -5.46
CA ILE A 9 6.44 40.31 -5.90
C ILE A 9 5.60 41.43 -5.33
N ALA A 10 5.72 41.75 -4.06
CA ALA A 10 4.99 42.84 -3.40
C ALA A 10 5.27 44.17 -4.07
N LYS A 11 6.54 44.45 -4.39
CA LYS A 11 6.96 45.66 -5.12
C LYS A 11 6.39 45.70 -6.54
N GLN A 12 6.43 44.56 -7.26
CA GLN A 12 5.96 44.46 -8.64
C GLN A 12 4.43 44.57 -8.74
N SER A 13 3.70 43.99 -7.81
CA SER A 13 2.23 43.98 -7.75
C SER A 13 1.64 45.23 -7.05
N LYS A 14 2.51 46.09 -6.47
CA LYS A 14 2.15 47.26 -5.69
C LYS A 14 1.25 46.98 -4.49
N VAL A 15 1.48 45.89 -3.81
CA VAL A 15 0.80 45.49 -2.58
C VAL A 15 1.80 45.26 -1.44
N SER A 16 1.33 45.10 -0.21
CA SER A 16 2.22 44.80 0.90
C SER A 16 2.76 43.35 0.86
N PRO A 17 3.95 43.05 1.42
CA PRO A 17 4.43 41.68 1.56
C PRO A 17 3.43 40.77 2.31
N THR A 18 2.71 41.31 3.29
CA THR A 18 1.62 40.64 4.01
C THR A 18 0.48 40.24 3.09
N THR A 19 0.13 41.09 2.13
CA THR A 19 -0.91 40.81 1.13
C THR A 19 -0.47 39.70 0.18
N VAL A 20 0.80 39.70 -0.25
CA VAL A 20 1.37 38.58 -1.04
C VAL A 20 1.39 37.28 -0.24
N SER A 21 1.78 37.31 1.03
CA SER A 21 1.70 36.13 1.91
C SER A 21 0.27 35.60 2.06
N ARG A 22 -0.71 36.53 2.17
CA ARG A 22 -2.13 36.18 2.24
C ARG A 22 -2.63 35.56 0.94
N TYR A 23 -2.16 36.01 -0.22
CA TYR A 23 -2.46 35.39 -1.51
C TYR A 23 -2.08 33.91 -1.57
N PHE A 24 -0.92 33.55 -1.02
CA PHE A 24 -0.47 32.15 -0.98
C PHE A 24 -1.14 31.28 0.06
N ASN A 25 -1.66 31.86 1.14
CA ASN A 25 -2.19 31.09 2.29
C ASN A 25 -3.72 31.17 2.40
N HIS A 26 -4.33 32.28 2.06
CA HIS A 26 -5.75 32.60 2.21
C HIS A 26 -6.22 33.48 1.05
N PRO A 27 -6.16 32.98 -0.21
CA PRO A 27 -6.55 33.78 -1.39
C PRO A 27 -8.01 34.26 -1.31
N GLU A 28 -8.87 33.49 -0.67
CA GLU A 28 -10.29 33.81 -0.46
C GLU A 28 -10.53 35.13 0.31
N LEU A 29 -9.53 35.60 1.05
CA LEU A 29 -9.59 36.87 1.78
C LEU A 29 -9.18 38.08 0.95
N LEU A 30 -8.81 37.89 -0.33
CA LEU A 30 -8.40 38.97 -1.24
C LEU A 30 -9.41 39.17 -2.36
N SER A 31 -9.56 40.42 -2.77
CA SER A 31 -10.36 40.71 -3.97
C SER A 31 -9.74 40.11 -5.24
N GLN A 32 -10.57 39.75 -6.22
CA GLN A 32 -10.13 39.20 -7.49
C GLN A 32 -9.10 40.10 -8.20
N GLU A 33 -9.30 41.41 -8.15
CA GLU A 33 -8.36 42.38 -8.70
C GLU A 33 -6.96 42.28 -8.05
N THR A 34 -6.91 42.10 -6.73
CA THR A 34 -5.66 41.95 -6.00
C THR A 34 -4.97 40.62 -6.34
N GLN A 35 -5.72 39.53 -6.45
CA GLN A 35 -5.20 38.24 -6.87
C GLN A 35 -4.57 38.33 -8.25
N THR A 36 -5.26 38.85 -9.24
CA THR A 36 -4.75 39.03 -10.62
C THR A 36 -3.45 39.87 -10.66
N LYS A 37 -3.37 40.95 -9.88
CA LYS A 37 -2.13 41.77 -9.81
C LYS A 37 -0.93 40.95 -9.28
N ILE A 38 -1.17 40.07 -8.31
CA ILE A 38 -0.12 39.23 -7.74
C ILE A 38 0.27 38.11 -8.71
N GLU A 39 -0.70 37.50 -9.40
CA GLU A 39 -0.47 36.48 -10.43
C GLU A 39 0.37 37.01 -11.59
N ASP A 40 0.05 38.22 -12.10
CA ASP A 40 0.83 38.87 -13.12
C ASP A 40 2.28 39.14 -12.67
N ALA A 41 2.46 39.54 -11.41
CA ALA A 41 3.78 39.79 -10.86
C ALA A 41 4.59 38.49 -10.74
N ILE A 42 3.96 37.39 -10.29
CA ILE A 42 4.57 36.05 -10.19
C ILE A 42 5.05 35.57 -11.56
N GLN A 43 4.19 35.71 -12.59
CA GLN A 43 4.54 35.31 -13.95
C GLN A 43 5.68 36.17 -14.52
N LYS A 44 5.61 37.51 -14.39
CA LYS A 44 6.66 38.42 -14.87
C LYS A 44 8.01 38.19 -14.24
N LEU A 45 8.03 37.87 -12.95
CA LEU A 45 9.26 37.63 -12.20
C LEU A 45 9.72 36.18 -12.29
N ASN A 46 8.95 35.30 -12.97
CA ASN A 46 9.17 33.84 -12.98
C ASN A 46 9.43 33.29 -11.56
N TYR A 47 8.65 33.78 -10.57
CA TYR A 47 8.79 33.41 -9.21
C TYR A 47 8.33 31.97 -8.99
N LYS A 48 9.17 31.17 -8.35
CA LYS A 48 8.80 29.84 -7.84
C LYS A 48 8.74 29.89 -6.33
N GLN A 49 7.60 29.55 -5.78
CA GLN A 49 7.43 29.52 -4.31
C GLN A 49 8.43 28.56 -3.69
N ASP A 50 9.17 29.06 -2.72
CA ASP A 50 10.08 28.24 -1.92
C ASP A 50 9.29 27.61 -0.78
N HIS A 51 8.91 26.32 -0.96
CA HIS A 51 8.16 25.58 0.04
C HIS A 51 8.90 25.44 1.36
N LEU A 52 10.23 25.32 1.34
CA LEU A 52 11.05 25.25 2.56
C LEU A 52 11.06 26.59 3.31
N ALA A 53 11.16 27.71 2.60
CA ALA A 53 11.06 29.03 3.20
C ALA A 53 9.68 29.27 3.83
N ARG A 54 8.61 28.78 3.20
CA ARG A 54 7.25 28.81 3.76
C ARG A 54 7.17 28.05 5.08
N ILE A 55 7.65 26.81 5.11
CA ILE A 55 7.67 25.96 6.32
C ILE A 55 8.44 26.65 7.46
N LEU A 56 9.54 27.35 7.15
CA LEU A 56 10.31 28.08 8.16
C LEU A 56 9.53 29.26 8.76
N VAL A 57 8.66 29.90 7.98
CA VAL A 57 7.87 31.07 8.42
C VAL A 57 6.56 30.68 9.09
N THR A 58 5.86 29.70 8.55
CA THR A 58 4.52 29.29 9.04
C THR A 58 4.59 28.20 10.10
N GLY A 59 5.68 27.43 10.16
CA GLY A 59 5.78 26.24 10.99
C GLY A 59 4.96 25.04 10.44
N GLU A 60 4.17 25.22 9.37
CA GLU A 60 3.31 24.20 8.80
C GLU A 60 3.93 23.59 7.55
N SER A 61 4.02 22.27 7.53
CA SER A 61 4.51 21.50 6.39
C SER A 61 3.35 20.78 5.69
N ASN A 62 3.38 20.77 4.36
CA ASN A 62 2.51 19.93 3.54
C ASN A 62 3.26 18.72 2.95
N LEU A 63 4.47 18.44 3.47
CA LEU A 63 5.23 17.26 3.10
C LEU A 63 4.83 16.09 3.98
N VAL A 64 4.66 14.92 3.38
CA VAL A 64 4.37 13.66 4.08
C VAL A 64 5.42 12.63 3.69
N GLY A 65 6.06 12.02 4.69
CA GLY A 65 7.00 10.93 4.45
C GLY A 65 6.27 9.59 4.32
N VAL A 66 6.64 8.80 3.31
CA VAL A 66 6.11 7.45 3.11
C VAL A 66 7.26 6.47 3.01
N ILE A 67 7.25 5.41 3.81
CA ILE A 67 8.29 4.39 3.81
C ILE A 67 7.68 3.03 3.51
N PHE A 68 8.10 2.46 2.38
CA PHE A 68 7.78 1.10 1.97
C PHE A 68 8.94 0.15 2.28
N PRO A 69 8.70 -1.14 2.54
CA PRO A 69 9.78 -2.12 2.61
C PRO A 69 10.46 -2.28 1.24
N HIS A 70 9.69 -2.27 0.17
CA HIS A 70 10.07 -2.35 -1.25
C HIS A 70 8.87 -1.97 -2.13
N LEU A 71 9.06 -1.88 -3.46
CA LEU A 71 7.98 -1.53 -4.41
C LEU A 71 7.78 -2.56 -5.53
N HIS A 72 8.34 -3.77 -5.42
CA HIS A 72 8.18 -4.78 -6.46
C HIS A 72 6.82 -5.50 -6.42
N LEU A 73 6.14 -5.55 -5.27
CA LEU A 73 4.80 -6.13 -5.17
C LEU A 73 3.72 -5.15 -5.62
N SER A 74 2.73 -5.68 -6.34
CA SER A 74 1.63 -4.90 -6.92
C SER A 74 0.79 -4.17 -5.87
N PHE A 75 0.62 -4.74 -4.68
CA PHE A 75 -0.04 -4.08 -3.55
C PHE A 75 0.60 -2.73 -3.20
N TYR A 76 1.93 -2.69 -3.08
CA TYR A 76 2.62 -1.46 -2.68
C TYR A 76 2.56 -0.38 -3.75
N THR A 77 2.69 -0.76 -5.04
CA THR A 77 2.59 0.21 -6.14
C THR A 77 1.19 0.75 -6.28
N GLU A 78 0.16 -0.08 -6.13
CA GLU A 78 -1.24 0.39 -6.16
C GLU A 78 -1.56 1.29 -4.97
N LEU A 79 -1.12 0.91 -3.77
CA LEU A 79 -1.30 1.75 -2.58
C LEU A 79 -0.60 3.11 -2.74
N LEU A 80 0.62 3.14 -3.30
CA LEU A 80 1.32 4.39 -3.58
C LEU A 80 0.54 5.27 -4.57
N ASN A 81 -0.02 4.70 -5.64
CA ASN A 81 -0.86 5.43 -6.58
C ASN A 81 -2.07 6.07 -5.89
N GLN A 82 -2.75 5.33 -5.01
CA GLN A 82 -3.89 5.84 -4.26
C GLN A 82 -3.46 6.91 -3.22
N LEU A 83 -2.33 6.72 -2.53
CA LEU A 83 -1.78 7.73 -1.62
C LEU A 83 -1.47 9.03 -2.35
N ILE A 84 -0.84 8.97 -3.54
CA ILE A 84 -0.55 10.16 -4.37
C ILE A 84 -1.84 10.88 -4.76
N LYS A 85 -2.87 10.13 -5.17
CA LYS A 85 -4.18 10.69 -5.54
C LYS A 85 -4.79 11.49 -4.38
N TYR A 86 -4.94 10.86 -3.21
CA TYR A 86 -5.57 11.52 -2.06
C TYR A 86 -4.69 12.62 -1.44
N ALA A 87 -3.37 12.46 -1.47
CA ALA A 87 -2.44 13.51 -1.05
C ALA A 87 -2.61 14.78 -1.92
N LYS A 88 -2.71 14.61 -3.25
CA LYS A 88 -2.96 15.71 -4.17
C LYS A 88 -4.27 16.44 -3.89
N GLU A 89 -5.35 15.72 -3.60
CA GLU A 89 -6.66 16.30 -3.24
C GLU A 89 -6.59 17.16 -1.97
N LYS A 90 -5.68 16.82 -1.05
CA LYS A 90 -5.43 17.53 0.21
C LYS A 90 -4.32 18.59 0.12
N GLY A 91 -3.67 18.75 -1.04
CA GLY A 91 -2.54 19.66 -1.22
C GLY A 91 -1.25 19.19 -0.53
N TYR A 92 -1.12 17.89 -0.26
CA TYR A 92 0.10 17.29 0.28
C TYR A 92 1.05 16.85 -0.81
N HIS A 93 2.34 16.85 -0.51
CA HIS A 93 3.41 16.31 -1.33
C HIS A 93 4.06 15.13 -0.63
N LEU A 94 4.18 14.01 -1.32
CA LEU A 94 4.78 12.80 -0.74
C LEU A 94 6.28 12.75 -1.02
N ILE A 95 7.07 12.42 0.01
CA ILE A 95 8.46 12.01 -0.11
C ILE A 95 8.48 10.50 0.17
N VAL A 96 8.81 9.72 -0.86
CA VAL A 96 8.71 8.26 -0.81
C VAL A 96 10.10 7.64 -0.75
N TYR A 97 10.29 6.75 0.21
CA TYR A 97 11.52 5.96 0.37
C TYR A 97 11.20 4.46 0.46
N THR A 98 12.19 3.64 0.15
CA THR A 98 12.18 2.20 0.42
C THR A 98 13.31 1.86 1.39
N SER A 99 13.00 1.05 2.42
CA SER A 99 13.97 0.63 3.44
C SER A 99 14.73 -0.65 3.09
N ASN A 100 14.39 -1.29 1.98
CA ASN A 100 15.00 -2.54 1.51
C ASN A 100 15.09 -3.62 2.60
N ASN A 101 14.12 -3.65 3.51
CA ASN A 101 14.08 -4.53 4.68
C ASN A 101 15.29 -4.38 5.63
N SER A 102 15.90 -3.18 5.69
CA SER A 102 17.00 -2.85 6.60
C SER A 102 16.54 -1.87 7.68
N LYS A 103 16.55 -2.31 8.94
CA LYS A 103 16.18 -1.46 10.09
C LYS A 103 17.07 -0.23 10.22
N SER A 104 18.37 -0.39 10.04
CA SER A 104 19.32 0.74 10.13
C SER A 104 19.11 1.76 9.02
N GLU A 105 18.82 1.30 7.80
CA GLU A 105 18.46 2.17 6.68
C GLU A 105 17.16 2.91 6.97
N GLU A 106 16.13 2.21 7.44
CA GLU A 106 14.83 2.81 7.75
C GLU A 106 14.93 3.93 8.80
N LEU A 107 15.68 3.71 9.86
CA LEU A 107 15.94 4.75 10.88
C LEU A 107 16.62 5.98 10.28
N GLN A 108 17.59 5.79 9.39
CA GLN A 108 18.27 6.90 8.71
C GLN A 108 17.30 7.65 7.77
N LEU A 109 16.43 6.94 7.04
CA LEU A 109 15.42 7.54 6.17
C LEU A 109 14.40 8.35 6.98
N ILE A 110 13.98 7.86 8.15
CA ILE A 110 13.12 8.59 9.07
C ILE A 110 13.79 9.90 9.52
N GLN A 111 15.06 9.86 9.94
CA GLN A 111 15.78 11.07 10.33
C GLN A 111 15.86 12.09 9.18
N ASN A 112 16.08 11.63 7.96
CA ASN A 112 16.05 12.50 6.77
C ASN A 112 14.69 13.15 6.58
N LEU A 113 13.58 12.38 6.69
CA LEU A 113 12.22 12.90 6.57
C LEU A 113 11.90 13.92 7.67
N LEU A 114 12.30 13.66 8.91
CA LEU A 114 12.14 14.59 10.02
C LEU A 114 12.92 15.89 9.78
N SER A 115 14.10 15.82 9.16
CA SER A 115 14.88 17.02 8.80
C SER A 115 14.18 17.91 7.76
N TYR A 116 13.32 17.33 6.90
CA TYR A 116 12.46 18.06 5.96
C TYR A 116 11.18 18.61 6.64
N ARG A 117 11.02 18.40 7.95
CA ARG A 117 9.85 18.84 8.72
C ARG A 117 8.56 18.32 8.14
N VAL A 118 8.50 17.01 7.83
CA VAL A 118 7.27 16.39 7.35
C VAL A 118 6.13 16.55 8.36
N LYS A 119 4.89 16.70 7.87
CA LYS A 119 3.66 16.78 8.67
C LYS A 119 3.40 15.47 9.43
N GLY A 120 3.78 14.35 8.85
CA GLY A 120 3.65 13.02 9.42
C GLY A 120 4.28 11.97 8.54
N LEU A 121 4.28 10.74 9.02
CA LEU A 121 4.86 9.57 8.37
C LEU A 121 3.79 8.51 8.11
N ILE A 122 3.86 7.85 6.96
CA ILE A 122 3.11 6.64 6.64
C ILE A 122 4.13 5.50 6.50
N ILE A 123 4.06 4.49 7.36
CA ILE A 123 5.05 3.41 7.43
C ILE A 123 4.38 2.07 7.17
N LEU A 124 4.93 1.31 6.21
CA LEU A 124 4.44 -0.01 5.80
C LEU A 124 5.39 -1.15 6.18
N SER A 125 6.56 -0.84 6.70
CA SER A 125 7.52 -1.87 7.15
C SER A 125 7.15 -2.43 8.52
N HIS A 126 7.79 -3.56 8.87
CA HIS A 126 7.65 -4.20 10.17
C HIS A 126 8.97 -4.18 10.98
N LEU A 127 9.92 -3.31 10.60
CA LEU A 127 11.30 -3.33 11.14
C LEU A 127 11.43 -2.66 12.51
N LEU A 128 10.67 -1.58 12.74
CA LEU A 128 10.68 -0.87 14.01
C LEU A 128 9.76 -1.56 15.03
N SER A 129 10.10 -1.50 16.30
CA SER A 129 9.18 -1.88 17.37
C SER A 129 8.04 -0.86 17.54
N PRO A 130 6.91 -1.21 18.16
CA PRO A 130 5.87 -0.25 18.49
C PRO A 130 6.39 0.96 19.28
N GLN A 131 7.27 0.74 20.24
CA GLN A 131 7.88 1.80 21.04
C GLN A 131 8.70 2.79 20.21
N GLU A 132 9.53 2.27 19.28
CA GLU A 132 10.34 3.14 18.39
C GLU A 132 9.47 4.02 17.49
N ILE A 133 8.25 3.56 17.13
CA ILE A 133 7.28 4.35 16.37
C ILE A 133 6.62 5.41 17.26
N GLU A 134 6.23 5.05 18.48
CA GLU A 134 5.59 5.96 19.44
C GLU A 134 6.49 7.12 19.87
N GLU A 135 7.81 6.90 19.87
CA GLU A 135 8.83 7.92 20.21
C GLU A 135 9.08 8.93 19.07
N LEU A 136 8.52 8.72 17.88
CA LEU A 136 8.69 9.65 16.77
C LEU A 136 7.95 10.97 17.02
N PRO A 137 8.58 12.14 16.73
CA PRO A 137 8.06 13.46 17.12
C PRO A 137 6.95 13.99 16.18
N VAL A 138 6.40 13.15 15.30
CA VAL A 138 5.36 13.51 14.32
C VAL A 138 4.27 12.44 14.30
N PRO A 139 3.04 12.75 13.85
CA PRO A 139 2.02 11.76 13.62
C PRO A 139 2.50 10.60 12.74
N VAL A 140 2.30 9.36 13.19
CA VAL A 140 2.64 8.16 12.42
C VAL A 140 1.39 7.36 12.13
N ILE A 141 1.18 7.05 10.85
CA ILE A 141 0.15 6.15 10.35
C ILE A 141 0.85 4.89 9.85
N THR A 142 0.40 3.74 10.30
CA THR A 142 0.87 2.45 9.77
C THR A 142 -0.21 1.77 8.96
N ILE A 143 0.19 1.02 7.94
CA ILE A 143 -0.69 0.21 7.10
C ILE A 143 -0.22 -1.24 7.17
N GLU A 144 -1.19 -2.16 7.40
CA GLU A 144 -0.94 -3.60 7.60
C GLU A 144 0.06 -3.88 8.74
N ARG A 145 -0.13 -3.19 9.86
CA ARG A 145 0.69 -3.34 11.06
C ARG A 145 -0.15 -3.16 12.32
N THR A 146 0.06 -4.02 13.33
CA THR A 146 -0.62 -3.97 14.63
C THR A 146 0.36 -3.68 15.77
N GLY A 147 -0.21 -3.26 16.91
CA GLY A 147 0.51 -2.97 18.15
C GLY A 147 0.90 -1.49 18.26
N GLY A 148 0.92 -0.98 19.51
CA GLY A 148 1.30 0.39 19.81
C GLY A 148 0.15 1.42 19.77
N ASN A 149 0.47 2.62 20.27
CA ASN A 149 -0.47 3.72 20.42
C ASN A 149 -0.28 4.76 19.31
N TYR A 150 -0.47 4.35 18.07
CA TYR A 150 -0.45 5.20 16.87
C TYR A 150 -1.62 4.84 15.94
N LYS A 151 -1.82 5.60 14.86
CA LYS A 151 -2.87 5.31 13.89
C LYS A 151 -2.49 4.08 13.07
N GLN A 152 -3.35 3.06 13.08
CA GLN A 152 -3.19 1.80 12.37
C GLN A 152 -4.34 1.60 11.40
N ILE A 153 -4.03 1.16 10.17
CA ILE A 153 -5.02 0.87 9.13
C ILE A 153 -4.73 -0.54 8.64
N ASN A 154 -5.61 -1.47 8.98
CA ASN A 154 -5.45 -2.88 8.66
C ASN A 154 -6.65 -3.38 7.86
N ASN A 155 -6.43 -4.35 6.99
CA ASN A 155 -7.52 -5.06 6.34
C ASN A 155 -8.14 -6.09 7.30
N ASP A 156 -9.40 -6.46 7.09
CA ASP A 156 -10.02 -7.62 7.76
C ASP A 156 -9.48 -8.93 7.16
N ASN A 157 -8.21 -9.18 7.45
CA ASN A 157 -7.46 -10.30 6.91
C ASN A 157 -8.09 -11.66 7.27
N PHE A 158 -8.69 -11.78 8.47
CA PHE A 158 -9.35 -13.02 8.89
C PHE A 158 -10.58 -13.30 8.04
N THR A 159 -11.46 -12.32 7.88
CA THR A 159 -12.64 -12.45 7.00
C THR A 159 -12.22 -12.70 5.56
N GLY A 160 -11.16 -12.05 5.07
CA GLY A 160 -10.63 -12.28 3.72
C GLY A 160 -10.22 -13.74 3.50
N GLY A 161 -9.44 -14.33 4.42
CA GLY A 161 -9.07 -15.75 4.35
C GLY A 161 -10.28 -16.68 4.41
N LYS A 162 -11.24 -16.38 5.29
CA LYS A 162 -12.49 -17.16 5.41
C LYS A 162 -13.32 -17.13 4.13
N LEU A 163 -13.46 -15.96 3.49
CA LEU A 163 -14.19 -15.82 2.20
C LEU A 163 -13.52 -16.65 1.09
N ALA A 164 -12.20 -16.70 1.04
CA ALA A 164 -11.47 -17.54 0.10
C ALA A 164 -11.78 -19.04 0.31
N ALA A 165 -11.74 -19.50 1.57
CA ALA A 165 -12.08 -20.88 1.92
C ALA A 165 -13.52 -21.24 1.52
N GLU A 166 -14.48 -20.39 1.88
CA GLU A 166 -15.91 -20.59 1.57
C GLU A 166 -16.15 -20.70 0.07
N LEU A 167 -15.49 -19.85 -0.74
CA LEU A 167 -15.64 -19.92 -2.20
C LEU A 167 -15.05 -21.21 -2.78
N LEU A 168 -13.89 -21.66 -2.32
CA LEU A 168 -13.31 -22.92 -2.79
C LEU A 168 -14.16 -24.14 -2.40
N ILE A 169 -14.81 -24.10 -1.25
CA ILE A 169 -15.78 -25.13 -0.84
C ILE A 169 -17.01 -25.10 -1.78
N GLN A 170 -17.56 -23.93 -2.08
CA GLN A 170 -18.67 -23.78 -3.02
C GLN A 170 -18.32 -24.24 -4.45
N ASN A 171 -17.05 -24.26 -4.78
CA ASN A 171 -16.53 -24.79 -6.04
C ASN A 171 -16.22 -26.30 -6.00
N ASP A 172 -16.65 -27.02 -4.95
CA ASP A 172 -16.49 -28.46 -4.79
C ASP A 172 -15.02 -28.93 -4.90
N CYS A 173 -14.07 -28.16 -4.32
CA CYS A 173 -12.68 -28.56 -4.27
C CYS A 173 -12.48 -29.71 -3.27
N ASP A 174 -11.70 -30.73 -3.67
CA ASP A 174 -11.36 -31.91 -2.84
C ASP A 174 -10.22 -31.60 -1.86
N VAL A 175 -9.27 -30.75 -2.29
CA VAL A 175 -8.04 -30.42 -1.57
C VAL A 175 -7.87 -28.92 -1.53
N PHE A 176 -7.45 -28.41 -0.38
CA PHE A 176 -7.27 -26.98 -0.14
C PHE A 176 -5.79 -26.69 0.10
N ILE A 177 -5.23 -25.79 -0.68
CA ILE A 177 -3.81 -25.41 -0.61
C ILE A 177 -3.73 -23.91 -0.29
N HIS A 178 -2.90 -23.56 0.68
CA HIS A 178 -2.55 -22.18 0.94
C HIS A 178 -1.08 -21.94 0.67
N ILE A 179 -0.77 -21.04 -0.28
CA ILE A 179 0.60 -20.70 -0.69
C ILE A 179 0.99 -19.34 -0.17
N ASN A 180 2.09 -19.30 0.55
CA ASN A 180 2.61 -18.12 1.23
C ASN A 180 4.11 -17.94 1.02
N ASN A 181 4.58 -16.68 1.23
CA ASN A 181 5.94 -16.43 1.71
C ASN A 181 6.01 -16.62 3.24
N ASP A 182 7.17 -16.39 3.84
CA ASP A 182 7.34 -16.44 5.30
C ASP A 182 6.54 -15.32 5.98
N TYR A 183 5.74 -15.66 6.98
CA TYR A 183 4.97 -14.72 7.80
C TYR A 183 5.32 -14.83 9.27
N GLN A 184 5.40 -13.67 9.91
CA GLN A 184 5.42 -13.62 11.37
C GLN A 184 3.99 -13.63 11.91
N GLU A 185 3.73 -14.40 12.98
CA GLU A 185 2.39 -14.55 13.58
C GLU A 185 1.79 -13.21 14.08
N ASN A 186 2.64 -12.26 14.41
CA ASN A 186 2.23 -10.92 14.85
C ASN A 186 1.91 -9.96 13.69
N TRP A 187 2.07 -10.38 12.43
CA TRP A 187 1.67 -9.55 11.28
C TRP A 187 0.18 -9.69 11.01
N PRO A 188 -0.53 -8.59 10.64
CA PRO A 188 -1.96 -8.65 10.31
C PRO A 188 -2.27 -9.70 9.24
N SER A 189 -1.40 -9.82 8.23
CA SER A 189 -1.55 -10.76 7.12
C SER A 189 -1.54 -12.24 7.56
N PHE A 190 -0.96 -12.58 8.72
CA PHE A 190 -1.05 -13.94 9.28
C PHE A 190 -2.52 -14.36 9.54
N LYS A 191 -3.39 -13.40 9.84
CA LYS A 191 -4.83 -13.66 10.03
C LYS A 191 -5.51 -14.19 8.77
N ARG A 192 -4.93 -14.02 7.55
CA ARG A 192 -5.43 -14.65 6.31
C ARG A 192 -5.37 -16.16 6.41
N ILE A 193 -4.25 -16.67 6.94
CA ILE A 193 -4.04 -18.11 7.17
C ILE A 193 -5.10 -18.62 8.15
N LEU A 194 -5.22 -17.97 9.31
CA LEU A 194 -6.17 -18.37 10.35
C LEU A 194 -7.62 -18.35 9.85
N GLY A 195 -7.99 -17.33 9.06
CA GLY A 195 -9.31 -17.24 8.45
C GLY A 195 -9.58 -18.35 7.44
N PHE A 196 -8.58 -18.68 6.62
CA PHE A 196 -8.68 -19.76 5.65
C PHE A 196 -8.80 -21.13 6.34
N GLU A 197 -7.93 -21.42 7.30
CA GLU A 197 -7.97 -22.66 8.11
C GLU A 197 -9.32 -22.81 8.85
N PHE A 198 -9.80 -21.72 9.44
CA PHE A 198 -11.12 -21.70 10.08
C PHE A 198 -12.26 -22.01 9.08
N GLY A 199 -12.18 -21.49 7.86
CA GLY A 199 -13.20 -21.71 6.83
C GLY A 199 -13.24 -23.13 6.30
N ILE A 200 -12.07 -23.74 6.05
CA ILE A 200 -11.98 -25.10 5.49
C ILE A 200 -12.26 -26.20 6.53
N LYS A 201 -12.14 -25.91 7.83
CA LYS A 201 -12.33 -26.86 8.94
C LYS A 201 -11.45 -28.14 8.79
N ASP A 202 -12.06 -29.31 8.93
CA ASP A 202 -11.38 -30.61 8.91
C ASP A 202 -11.17 -31.20 7.50
N ARG A 203 -11.15 -30.35 6.46
CA ARG A 203 -10.94 -30.78 5.07
C ARG A 203 -9.46 -31.06 4.79
N CYS A 204 -9.19 -31.78 3.70
CA CYS A 204 -7.83 -32.04 3.24
C CYS A 204 -7.10 -30.71 2.92
N TYR A 205 -6.12 -30.36 3.74
CA TYR A 205 -5.42 -29.08 3.68
C TYR A 205 -3.92 -29.23 3.69
N GLU A 206 -3.25 -28.38 2.93
CA GLU A 206 -1.80 -28.24 2.94
C GLU A 206 -1.42 -26.74 2.89
N ARG A 207 -0.52 -26.34 3.79
CA ARG A 207 0.10 -25.03 3.75
C ARG A 207 1.51 -25.12 3.20
N ILE A 208 1.79 -24.38 2.15
CA ILE A 208 3.09 -24.28 1.50
C ILE A 208 3.67 -22.92 1.84
N VAL A 209 4.84 -22.90 2.48
CA VAL A 209 5.54 -21.66 2.87
C VAL A 209 6.94 -21.67 2.26
N GLU A 210 7.22 -20.69 1.42
CA GLU A 210 8.48 -20.59 0.68
C GLU A 210 9.03 -19.16 0.70
N ASN A 211 10.15 -18.95 1.37
CA ASN A 211 10.79 -17.63 1.46
C ASN A 211 11.15 -17.02 0.09
N ASN A 212 11.31 -17.86 -0.92
CA ASN A 212 11.58 -17.42 -2.29
C ASN A 212 10.40 -16.61 -2.89
N PHE A 213 9.20 -16.71 -2.33
CA PHE A 213 8.02 -15.96 -2.78
C PHE A 213 7.93 -14.54 -2.20
N THR A 214 8.90 -14.11 -1.40
CA THR A 214 9.01 -12.70 -0.98
C THR A 214 9.20 -11.77 -2.17
N ASP A 215 9.93 -12.22 -3.20
CA ASP A 215 9.98 -11.58 -4.51
C ASP A 215 9.61 -12.61 -5.61
N PRO A 216 8.33 -12.63 -6.04
CA PRO A 216 7.82 -13.60 -7.02
C PRO A 216 8.33 -13.39 -8.43
N TYR A 217 9.05 -12.30 -8.70
CA TYR A 217 9.58 -11.95 -10.03
C TYR A 217 11.01 -12.46 -10.29
N THR A 218 11.56 -13.28 -9.40
CA THR A 218 12.91 -13.85 -9.55
C THR A 218 12.87 -15.25 -10.18
N SER A 219 13.93 -15.61 -10.90
CA SER A 219 14.10 -16.98 -11.45
C SER A 219 14.12 -18.05 -10.35
N LYS A 220 14.51 -17.68 -9.12
CA LYS A 220 14.47 -18.55 -7.96
C LYS A 220 13.05 -18.83 -7.53
N ALA A 221 12.19 -17.82 -7.51
CA ALA A 221 10.75 -17.97 -7.23
C ALA A 221 10.08 -18.84 -8.30
N GLU A 222 10.38 -18.58 -9.60
CA GLU A 222 9.86 -19.40 -10.71
C GLU A 222 10.24 -20.88 -10.55
N SER A 223 11.54 -21.19 -10.31
CA SER A 223 11.98 -22.57 -10.15
C SER A 223 11.41 -23.26 -8.91
N THR A 224 11.14 -22.50 -7.85
CA THR A 224 10.47 -23.02 -6.64
C THR A 224 9.00 -23.31 -6.94
N MET A 225 8.30 -22.40 -7.62
CA MET A 225 6.88 -22.57 -7.98
C MET A 225 6.70 -23.75 -8.95
N GLN A 226 7.62 -23.93 -9.88
CA GLN A 226 7.62 -25.10 -10.77
C GLN A 226 7.59 -26.42 -9.99
N LYS A 227 8.43 -26.54 -8.95
CA LYS A 227 8.45 -27.73 -8.08
C LYS A 227 7.17 -27.88 -7.27
N VAL A 228 6.63 -26.78 -6.76
CA VAL A 228 5.35 -26.77 -6.02
C VAL A 228 4.25 -27.33 -6.92
N VAL A 229 4.07 -26.81 -8.13
CA VAL A 229 3.04 -27.28 -9.07
C VAL A 229 3.24 -28.74 -9.42
N GLN A 230 4.47 -29.16 -9.74
CA GLN A 230 4.79 -30.55 -10.07
C GLN A 230 4.46 -31.51 -8.92
N ASN A 231 4.78 -31.11 -7.66
CA ASN A 231 4.46 -31.89 -6.48
C ASN A 231 2.95 -32.02 -6.27
N LEU A 232 2.17 -30.95 -6.46
CA LEU A 232 0.72 -30.99 -6.34
C LEU A 232 0.08 -31.92 -7.37
N LEU A 233 0.54 -31.88 -8.64
CA LEU A 233 0.10 -32.76 -9.72
C LEU A 233 0.34 -34.24 -9.34
N THR A 234 1.50 -34.55 -8.79
CA THR A 234 1.89 -35.91 -8.42
C THR A 234 1.14 -36.41 -7.19
N LYS A 235 0.95 -35.51 -6.19
CA LYS A 235 0.34 -35.86 -4.90
C LYS A 235 -1.17 -36.02 -4.97
N TYR A 236 -1.83 -35.25 -5.83
CA TYR A 236 -3.28 -35.18 -5.91
C TYR A 236 -3.83 -35.45 -7.33
N PRO A 237 -3.51 -36.62 -7.94
CA PRO A 237 -3.97 -36.92 -9.27
C PRO A 237 -5.50 -37.01 -9.32
N ASN A 238 -6.11 -36.42 -10.32
CA ASN A 238 -7.56 -36.40 -10.55
C ASN A 238 -8.39 -35.75 -9.41
N LYS A 239 -7.76 -34.90 -8.59
CA LYS A 239 -8.43 -34.12 -7.57
C LYS A 239 -8.67 -32.70 -8.04
N LYS A 240 -9.78 -32.12 -7.66
CA LYS A 240 -10.06 -30.69 -7.84
C LYS A 240 -9.37 -29.92 -6.71
N ILE A 241 -8.38 -29.12 -7.06
CA ILE A 241 -7.54 -28.43 -6.09
C ILE A 241 -7.98 -26.96 -5.99
N GLY A 242 -8.32 -26.54 -4.77
CA GLY A 242 -8.54 -25.14 -4.44
C GLY A 242 -7.28 -24.50 -3.87
N VAL A 243 -6.75 -23.50 -4.54
CA VAL A 243 -5.54 -22.80 -4.15
C VAL A 243 -5.86 -21.38 -3.73
N PHE A 244 -5.42 -21.00 -2.54
CA PHE A 244 -5.43 -19.64 -2.04
C PHE A 244 -4.00 -19.15 -1.87
N CYS A 245 -3.62 -18.12 -2.61
CA CYS A 245 -2.31 -17.48 -2.49
C CYS A 245 -2.40 -16.23 -1.62
N SER A 246 -1.32 -15.95 -0.89
CA SER A 246 -1.25 -14.81 0.04
C SER A 246 -1.39 -13.44 -0.62
N ASN A 247 -1.08 -13.34 -1.91
CA ASN A 247 -1.28 -12.15 -2.73
C ASN A 247 -1.44 -12.52 -4.22
N ASP A 248 -1.82 -11.55 -5.04
CA ASP A 248 -2.05 -11.74 -6.47
C ASP A 248 -0.76 -11.99 -7.25
N ASP A 249 0.38 -11.47 -6.81
CA ASP A 249 1.67 -11.68 -7.48
C ASP A 249 2.09 -13.15 -7.40
N ILE A 250 1.93 -13.78 -6.23
CA ILE A 250 2.15 -15.23 -6.04
C ILE A 250 1.10 -16.05 -6.80
N ALA A 251 -0.16 -15.61 -6.79
CA ALA A 251 -1.22 -16.29 -7.54
C ALA A 251 -0.96 -16.28 -9.05
N ASN A 252 -0.50 -15.17 -9.60
CA ASN A 252 -0.10 -15.06 -11.01
C ASN A 252 1.10 -15.96 -11.33
N LEU A 253 2.09 -16.03 -10.45
CA LEU A 253 3.23 -16.94 -10.62
C LEU A 253 2.76 -18.41 -10.62
N PHE A 254 1.86 -18.78 -9.72
CA PHE A 254 1.29 -20.12 -9.65
C PHE A 254 0.47 -20.44 -10.91
N GLU A 255 -0.39 -19.56 -11.37
CA GLU A 255 -1.18 -19.73 -12.60
C GLU A 255 -0.27 -19.98 -13.83
N ARG A 256 0.75 -19.15 -13.99
CA ARG A 256 1.70 -19.28 -15.11
C ARG A 256 2.42 -20.61 -15.10
N GLU A 257 2.81 -21.12 -13.93
CA GLU A 257 3.44 -22.44 -13.83
C GLU A 257 2.45 -23.58 -14.04
N CYS A 258 1.20 -23.46 -13.63
CA CYS A 258 0.14 -24.42 -13.98
C CYS A 258 -0.02 -24.53 -15.51
N ILE A 259 -0.12 -23.40 -16.21
CA ILE A 259 -0.28 -23.36 -17.66
C ILE A 259 0.95 -23.98 -18.38
N LYS A 260 2.18 -23.69 -17.94
CA LYS A 260 3.41 -24.28 -18.50
C LYS A 260 3.46 -25.81 -18.37
N GLN A 261 2.79 -26.37 -17.36
CA GLN A 261 2.76 -27.80 -17.06
C GLN A 261 1.44 -28.46 -17.50
N ASP A 262 0.66 -27.81 -18.37
CA ASP A 262 -0.64 -28.26 -18.87
C ASP A 262 -1.64 -28.62 -17.77
N PHE A 263 -1.55 -27.92 -16.62
CA PHE A 263 -2.50 -28.09 -15.52
C PHE A 263 -3.69 -27.17 -15.70
N ASP A 264 -4.88 -27.76 -15.81
CA ASP A 264 -6.10 -27.07 -16.25
C ASP A 264 -6.63 -26.10 -15.17
N VAL A 265 -6.50 -24.81 -15.43
CA VAL A 265 -7.10 -23.72 -14.68
C VAL A 265 -8.20 -23.11 -15.57
N PRO A 266 -9.44 -23.01 -15.14
CA PRO A 266 -9.96 -23.18 -13.77
C PRO A 266 -10.63 -24.55 -13.49
N ASN A 267 -10.59 -25.55 -14.39
CA ASN A 267 -11.41 -26.75 -14.22
C ASN A 267 -10.87 -27.69 -13.13
N MET A 268 -9.59 -28.01 -13.15
CA MET A 268 -8.94 -28.84 -12.13
C MET A 268 -8.39 -28.01 -10.96
N VAL A 269 -7.98 -26.78 -11.22
CA VAL A 269 -7.46 -25.86 -10.19
C VAL A 269 -8.33 -24.61 -10.11
N LYS A 270 -8.94 -24.40 -8.96
CA LYS A 270 -9.56 -23.13 -8.61
C LYS A 270 -8.56 -22.26 -7.86
N LEU A 271 -8.34 -21.03 -8.32
CA LEU A 271 -7.29 -20.15 -7.79
C LEU A 271 -7.87 -18.86 -7.25
N ILE A 272 -7.43 -18.47 -6.05
CA ILE A 272 -7.78 -17.20 -5.43
C ILE A 272 -6.49 -16.49 -4.99
N GLY A 273 -6.37 -15.21 -5.33
CA GLY A 273 -5.35 -14.30 -4.86
C GLY A 273 -5.84 -13.41 -3.73
N TYR A 274 -5.04 -12.41 -3.40
CA TYR A 274 -5.34 -11.37 -2.42
C TYR A 274 -4.77 -10.04 -2.94
N ASP A 275 -5.41 -8.93 -2.63
CA ASP A 275 -5.13 -7.53 -2.95
C ASP A 275 -6.07 -6.93 -4.01
N ASN A 276 -6.61 -7.74 -4.93
CA ASN A 276 -7.32 -7.31 -6.14
C ASN A 276 -6.51 -6.27 -6.94
N SER A 277 -5.21 -6.50 -7.00
CA SER A 277 -4.25 -5.65 -7.71
C SER A 277 -4.38 -5.78 -9.24
N PRO A 278 -3.79 -4.87 -10.03
CA PRO A 278 -3.82 -4.95 -11.49
C PRO A 278 -3.34 -6.30 -12.05
N VAL A 279 -2.38 -6.96 -11.39
CA VAL A 279 -1.87 -8.28 -11.79
C VAL A 279 -2.99 -9.31 -11.91
N SER A 280 -3.93 -9.33 -10.96
CA SER A 280 -5.05 -10.28 -10.99
C SER A 280 -6.02 -10.08 -12.16
N ASN A 281 -6.05 -8.88 -12.76
CA ASN A 281 -6.91 -8.58 -13.90
C ASN A 281 -6.23 -8.93 -15.25
N TYR A 282 -4.90 -8.87 -15.29
CA TYR A 282 -4.10 -9.09 -16.50
C TYR A 282 -3.42 -10.47 -16.54
N ALA A 283 -3.70 -11.34 -15.57
CA ALA A 283 -3.33 -12.76 -15.60
C ALA A 283 -3.96 -13.46 -16.83
N VAL A 284 -3.45 -14.61 -17.23
CA VAL A 284 -3.96 -15.34 -18.40
C VAL A 284 -5.45 -15.66 -18.22
N TYR A 285 -5.82 -16.15 -17.06
CA TYR A 285 -7.19 -16.20 -16.60
C TYR A 285 -7.34 -15.18 -15.46
N PRO A 286 -8.13 -14.10 -15.63
CA PRO A 286 -8.32 -13.13 -14.56
C PRO A 286 -8.58 -13.79 -13.20
N ILE A 287 -7.70 -13.53 -12.24
CA ILE A 287 -7.65 -14.23 -10.96
C ILE A 287 -8.70 -13.67 -10.00
N THR A 288 -9.60 -14.53 -9.52
CA THR A 288 -10.46 -14.22 -8.37
C THR A 288 -9.60 -13.77 -7.19
N SER A 289 -9.93 -12.68 -6.55
CA SER A 289 -9.09 -12.09 -5.51
C SER A 289 -9.91 -11.52 -4.36
N ILE A 290 -9.28 -11.47 -3.20
CA ILE A 290 -9.82 -10.72 -2.05
C ILE A 290 -9.31 -9.28 -2.15
N ASP A 291 -10.22 -8.34 -2.33
CA ASP A 291 -9.91 -6.90 -2.38
C ASP A 291 -9.69 -6.37 -0.96
N GLN A 292 -8.54 -5.76 -0.72
CA GLN A 292 -8.21 -5.06 0.51
C GLN A 292 -8.86 -3.68 0.62
N ASN A 293 -9.54 -3.23 -0.43
CA ASN A 293 -10.03 -1.86 -0.56
C ASN A 293 -8.90 -0.82 -0.38
N ILE A 294 -7.84 -1.00 -1.16
CA ILE A 294 -6.59 -0.21 -1.09
C ILE A 294 -6.89 1.30 -1.19
N SER A 295 -7.88 1.67 -2.01
CA SER A 295 -8.32 3.06 -2.16
C SER A 295 -8.80 3.64 -0.83
N LEU A 296 -9.62 2.90 -0.07
CA LEU A 296 -10.11 3.33 1.25
C LEU A 296 -8.97 3.39 2.27
N MET A 297 -8.04 2.42 2.26
CA MET A 297 -6.86 2.44 3.13
C MET A 297 -6.04 3.71 2.92
N ALA A 298 -5.75 4.07 1.67
CA ALA A 298 -5.01 5.28 1.31
C ALA A 298 -5.77 6.56 1.70
N GLN A 299 -7.09 6.59 1.45
CA GLN A 299 -7.93 7.72 1.81
C GLN A 299 -7.91 7.97 3.33
N VAL A 300 -8.12 6.92 4.13
CA VAL A 300 -8.09 7.01 5.59
C VAL A 300 -6.70 7.43 6.08
N ALA A 301 -5.61 6.92 5.47
CA ALA A 301 -4.25 7.30 5.84
C ALA A 301 -4.01 8.79 5.66
N ILE A 302 -4.34 9.34 4.49
CA ILE A 302 -4.15 10.77 4.21
C ILE A 302 -5.06 11.65 5.08
N GLN A 303 -6.33 11.26 5.28
CA GLN A 303 -7.25 12.00 6.14
C GLN A 303 -6.81 12.03 7.61
N SER A 304 -6.19 10.97 8.09
CA SER A 304 -5.69 10.86 9.46
C SER A 304 -4.54 11.83 9.79
N LEU A 305 -3.86 12.39 8.77
CA LEU A 305 -2.83 13.41 8.97
C LEU A 305 -3.39 14.77 9.44
N ASP A 306 -4.67 15.07 9.14
CA ASP A 306 -5.32 16.31 9.59
C ASP A 306 -5.92 16.17 10.99
N ASN A 307 -6.50 15.00 11.27
CA ASN A 307 -7.17 14.69 12.52
C ASN A 307 -6.55 13.42 13.11
N TYR A 308 -5.32 13.55 13.60
CA TYR A 308 -4.57 12.41 14.11
C TYR A 308 -5.16 11.91 15.45
N ILE A 309 -5.68 10.69 15.42
CA ILE A 309 -6.14 9.97 16.61
C ILE A 309 -5.53 8.57 16.59
N PRO A 310 -4.73 8.22 17.60
CA PRO A 310 -4.19 6.87 17.75
C PRO A 310 -5.33 5.86 17.91
N CYS A 311 -5.59 5.06 16.88
CA CYS A 311 -6.58 3.98 16.92
C CYS A 311 -6.38 3.05 15.74
N GLU A 312 -6.85 1.83 15.86
CA GLU A 312 -6.93 0.90 14.75
C GLU A 312 -8.20 1.15 13.93
N THR A 313 -8.06 1.15 12.61
CA THR A 313 -9.17 1.13 11.65
C THR A 313 -9.07 -0.16 10.85
N ILE A 314 -10.11 -0.97 10.91
CA ILE A 314 -10.22 -2.19 10.11
C ILE A 314 -11.00 -1.87 8.83
N VAL A 315 -10.37 -2.12 7.69
CA VAL A 315 -10.97 -1.97 6.36
C VAL A 315 -11.54 -3.33 5.93
N PRO A 316 -12.82 -3.39 5.54
CA PRO A 316 -13.46 -4.65 5.13
C PRO A 316 -12.76 -5.29 3.93
N ALA A 317 -12.57 -6.61 3.98
CA ALA A 317 -12.17 -7.43 2.84
C ALA A 317 -13.38 -7.76 1.95
N ILE A 318 -13.20 -7.72 0.63
CA ILE A 318 -14.28 -7.94 -0.35
C ILE A 318 -13.85 -9.03 -1.33
N LEU A 319 -14.67 -10.05 -1.51
CA LEU A 319 -14.43 -11.09 -2.53
C LEU A 319 -14.82 -10.60 -3.93
N VAL A 320 -13.86 -10.60 -4.85
CA VAL A 320 -14.05 -10.24 -6.26
C VAL A 320 -13.87 -11.49 -7.13
N LYS A 321 -14.99 -12.09 -7.56
CA LYS A 321 -14.99 -13.29 -8.39
C LYS A 321 -14.58 -12.94 -9.82
N LYS A 322 -13.68 -13.77 -10.39
CA LYS A 322 -13.18 -13.69 -11.76
C LYS A 322 -13.06 -15.11 -12.35
N ASN A 323 -12.36 -15.23 -13.48
CA ASN A 323 -12.35 -16.45 -14.28
C ASN A 323 -11.80 -17.69 -13.57
N THR A 324 -10.86 -17.54 -12.64
CA THR A 324 -10.23 -18.69 -11.97
C THR A 324 -11.13 -19.43 -10.96
N THR A 325 -12.35 -18.93 -10.69
CA THR A 325 -13.35 -19.61 -9.83
C THR A 325 -14.77 -19.62 -10.43
N LEU A 326 -14.92 -19.17 -11.65
CA LEU A 326 -16.20 -19.23 -12.37
C LEU A 326 -16.43 -20.62 -12.99
#